data_41f2f31426109a4ccf59555eb3a940d1
#
_entry.id   41f2f31426109a4ccf59555eb3a940d1
#
_cell.length_a   1.000
_cell.length_b   1.000
_cell.length_c   1.000
_cell.angle_alpha   90.00
_cell.angle_beta   90.00
_cell.angle_gamma   90.00
#
_symmetry.space_group_name_H-M   'P 1'
#
loop_
_entity.id
_entity.type
_entity.pdbx_description
1 polymer ?
#
loop_
_entity_poly.entity_id
_entity_poly.type
_entity_poly.pdbx_seq_one_letter_code
_entity_poly.pdbx_strand_id
1 'polypeptide(L)'
;MQFAALIRSWDWPEAGTAPPFRSIANEIGAFDVEMTTAYEKMEKANHSTYIVASAALKQARTLNEQGRYSGALVEYLLARYLFAALRGPAAAEATPGQIADVRASLAGPVDHSVADFFFQLASEALAGGSDAQRRNAAAVLEDVIPAYRAAIAPATTTTTSAAPAQVTITLVRWPFT
;
A
#
# COMPACT_ATOMS: atom_id res chain seq x y z
N MET A 1 -20.69 -3.66 -9.27
CA MET A 1 -21.16 -5.04 -8.93
C MET A 1 -20.14 -6.14 -9.25
N GLN A 2 -19.10 -5.90 -10.06
CA GLN A 2 -18.09 -6.91 -10.44
C GLN A 2 -17.19 -7.34 -9.26
N PHE A 3 -16.86 -6.43 -8.33
CA PHE A 3 -15.97 -6.69 -7.20
C PHE A 3 -16.47 -7.80 -6.25
N ALA A 4 -17.77 -7.77 -5.92
CA ALA A 4 -18.37 -8.79 -5.06
C ALA A 4 -18.48 -10.18 -5.72
N ALA A 5 -18.58 -10.22 -7.05
CA ALA A 5 -18.55 -11.47 -7.81
C ALA A 5 -17.13 -12.07 -7.85
N LEU A 6 -16.12 -11.22 -8.02
CA LEU A 6 -14.71 -11.60 -8.01
C LEU A 6 -14.32 -12.22 -6.67
N ILE A 7 -14.67 -11.59 -5.54
CA ILE A 7 -14.38 -12.14 -4.20
C ILE A 7 -15.04 -13.51 -3.98
N ARG A 8 -16.23 -13.73 -4.52
CA ARG A 8 -16.95 -15.02 -4.36
C ARG A 8 -16.37 -16.15 -5.24
N SER A 9 -15.76 -15.80 -6.37
CA SER A 9 -15.14 -16.77 -7.27
C SER A 9 -13.70 -17.12 -6.89
N TRP A 10 -13.16 -16.48 -5.86
CA TRP A 10 -11.80 -16.68 -5.40
C TRP A 10 -11.68 -18.01 -4.66
N ASP A 11 -10.82 -18.87 -5.17
CA ASP A 11 -10.36 -20.06 -4.44
C ASP A 11 -9.31 -19.59 -3.41
N TRP A 12 -9.73 -19.39 -2.15
CA TRP A 12 -8.86 -18.90 -1.09
C TRP A 12 -7.81 -19.96 -0.78
N PRO A 13 -6.52 -19.64 -0.88
CA PRO A 13 -5.47 -20.58 -0.49
C PRO A 13 -5.61 -20.98 0.98
N GLU A 14 -5.13 -22.17 1.31
CA GLU A 14 -5.09 -22.63 2.71
C GLU A 14 -4.43 -21.58 3.59
N ALA A 15 -5.01 -21.32 4.77
CA ALA A 15 -4.58 -20.28 5.66
C ALA A 15 -3.13 -20.48 6.12
N GLY A 16 -2.22 -19.66 5.63
CA GLY A 16 -0.86 -19.54 6.14
C GLY A 16 -0.80 -18.70 7.42
N THR A 17 0.40 -18.47 7.91
CA THR A 17 0.61 -17.53 9.03
C THR A 17 0.31 -16.10 8.55
N ALA A 18 -0.58 -15.41 9.25
CA ALA A 18 -0.88 -14.02 8.93
C ALA A 18 0.40 -13.15 8.94
N PRO A 19 0.59 -12.27 7.95
CA PRO A 19 1.72 -11.36 7.97
C PRO A 19 1.64 -10.40 9.17
N PRO A 20 2.78 -9.88 9.63
CA PRO A 20 2.82 -8.95 10.76
C PRO A 20 2.29 -7.57 10.33
N PHE A 21 0.97 -7.43 10.26
CA PHE A 21 0.35 -6.15 9.94
C PHE A 21 0.66 -5.11 11.00
N ARG A 22 1.18 -3.98 10.57
CA ARG A 22 1.52 -2.82 11.41
C ARG A 22 0.80 -1.57 10.95
N SER A 23 0.89 -0.51 11.75
CA SER A 23 0.45 0.81 11.31
C SER A 23 1.23 1.25 10.07
N ILE A 24 0.50 1.76 9.08
CA ILE A 24 1.02 2.33 7.82
C ILE A 24 0.72 3.83 7.71
N ALA A 25 0.61 4.51 8.86
CA ALA A 25 0.26 5.93 8.91
C ALA A 25 1.22 6.81 8.11
N ASN A 26 2.53 6.50 8.16
CA ASN A 26 3.54 7.24 7.41
C ASN A 26 3.40 7.04 5.91
N GLU A 27 3.15 5.81 5.47
CA GLU A 27 2.94 5.46 4.06
C GLU A 27 1.68 6.13 3.51
N ILE A 28 0.59 6.14 4.28
CA ILE A 28 -0.66 6.85 3.94
C ILE A 28 -0.39 8.35 3.82
N GLY A 29 0.33 8.94 4.77
CA GLY A 29 0.66 10.37 4.75
C GLY A 29 1.52 10.77 3.56
N ALA A 30 2.55 10.00 3.25
CA ALA A 30 3.41 10.24 2.09
C ALA A 30 2.64 10.14 0.77
N PHE A 31 1.76 9.15 0.65
CA PHE A 31 0.96 8.96 -0.55
C PHE A 31 -0.13 10.04 -0.71
N ASP A 32 -0.70 10.56 0.37
CA ASP A 32 -1.63 11.68 0.35
C ASP A 32 -0.99 12.95 -0.24
N VAL A 33 0.26 13.23 0.14
CA VAL A 33 1.03 14.34 -0.43
C VAL A 33 1.28 14.13 -1.94
N GLU A 34 1.64 12.91 -2.35
CA GLU A 34 1.83 12.56 -3.76
C GLU A 34 0.55 12.78 -4.56
N MET A 35 -0.59 12.28 -4.08
CA MET A 35 -1.89 12.44 -4.71
C MET A 35 -2.29 13.91 -4.83
N THR A 36 -2.10 14.70 -3.77
CA THR A 36 -2.43 16.13 -3.75
C THR A 36 -1.60 16.90 -4.79
N THR A 37 -0.29 16.61 -4.86
CA THR A 37 0.61 17.24 -5.84
C THR A 37 0.22 16.90 -7.29
N ALA A 38 -0.21 15.67 -7.53
CA ALA A 38 -0.66 15.24 -8.85
C ALA A 38 -2.00 15.88 -9.25
N TYR A 39 -2.89 16.11 -8.29
CA TYR A 39 -4.20 16.72 -8.53
C TYR A 39 -4.10 18.12 -9.15
N GLU A 40 -3.12 18.93 -8.74
CA GLU A 40 -2.91 20.28 -9.26
C GLU A 40 -2.68 20.34 -10.77
N LYS A 41 -2.18 19.25 -11.37
CA LYS A 41 -1.86 19.13 -12.79
C LYS A 41 -2.79 18.19 -13.54
N MET A 42 -3.83 17.69 -12.86
CA MET A 42 -4.68 16.63 -13.39
C MET A 42 -5.71 17.13 -14.40
N GLU A 43 -5.89 16.39 -15.49
CA GLU A 43 -6.95 16.64 -16.46
C GLU A 43 -8.33 16.32 -15.85
N LYS A 44 -9.35 17.09 -16.23
CA LYS A 44 -10.73 16.92 -15.72
C LYS A 44 -11.29 15.51 -15.93
N ALA A 45 -10.92 14.85 -17.04
CA ALA A 45 -11.34 13.48 -17.33
C ALA A 45 -10.94 12.47 -16.24
N ASN A 46 -9.87 12.77 -15.51
CA ASN A 46 -9.31 11.90 -14.48
C ASN A 46 -9.87 12.14 -13.07
N HIS A 47 -10.66 13.21 -12.87
CA HIS A 47 -11.15 13.60 -11.55
C HIS A 47 -12.02 12.52 -10.88
N SER A 48 -12.84 11.77 -11.64
CA SER A 48 -13.65 10.70 -11.07
C SER A 48 -12.80 9.58 -10.47
N THR A 49 -11.76 9.15 -11.18
CA THR A 49 -10.81 8.14 -10.68
C THR A 49 -10.03 8.63 -9.47
N TYR A 50 -9.61 9.90 -9.49
CA TYR A 50 -8.97 10.54 -8.34
C TYR A 50 -9.87 10.55 -7.10
N ILE A 51 -11.15 10.89 -7.24
CA ILE A 51 -12.11 10.90 -6.12
C ILE A 51 -12.22 9.50 -5.50
N VAL A 52 -12.29 8.45 -6.33
CA VAL A 52 -12.38 7.08 -5.83
C VAL A 52 -11.08 6.66 -5.11
N ALA A 53 -9.92 6.98 -5.67
CA ALA A 53 -8.64 6.71 -5.04
C ALA A 53 -8.50 7.46 -3.70
N SER A 54 -8.92 8.73 -3.64
CA SER A 54 -8.90 9.54 -2.42
C SER A 54 -9.85 8.99 -1.34
N ALA A 55 -11.01 8.48 -1.74
CA ALA A 55 -11.95 7.85 -0.81
C ALA A 55 -11.35 6.58 -0.20
N ALA A 56 -10.69 5.74 -1.00
CA ALA A 56 -9.98 4.55 -0.51
C ALA A 56 -8.85 4.94 0.45
N LEU A 57 -8.06 5.97 0.13
CA LEU A 57 -6.98 6.43 1.01
C LEU A 57 -7.52 6.98 2.34
N LYS A 58 -8.64 7.71 2.31
CA LYS A 58 -9.33 8.19 3.53
C LYS A 58 -9.82 7.01 4.38
N GLN A 59 -10.37 5.99 3.75
CA GLN A 59 -10.81 4.77 4.44
C GLN A 59 -9.61 4.04 5.06
N ALA A 60 -8.49 3.92 4.34
CA ALA A 60 -7.25 3.36 4.87
C ALA A 60 -6.80 4.08 6.14
N ARG A 61 -6.82 5.42 6.14
CA ARG A 61 -6.48 6.25 7.31
C ARG A 61 -7.38 5.94 8.50
N THR A 62 -8.69 5.93 8.28
CA THR A 62 -9.67 5.64 9.34
C THR A 62 -9.47 4.25 9.95
N LEU A 63 -9.25 3.23 9.11
CA LEU A 63 -8.99 1.87 9.58
C LEU A 63 -7.66 1.77 10.34
N ASN A 64 -6.63 2.47 9.88
CA ASN A 64 -5.33 2.50 10.55
C ASN A 64 -5.42 3.15 11.94
N GLU A 65 -6.16 4.26 12.07
CA GLU A 65 -6.43 4.94 13.35
C GLU A 65 -7.22 4.05 14.34
N GLN A 66 -8.08 3.16 13.81
CA GLN A 66 -8.82 2.17 14.58
C GLN A 66 -8.00 0.92 14.96
N GLY A 67 -6.72 0.83 14.55
CA GLY A 67 -5.88 -0.35 14.74
C GLY A 67 -6.22 -1.54 13.84
N ARG A 68 -7.07 -1.33 12.82
CA ARG A 68 -7.50 -2.36 11.85
C ARG A 68 -6.52 -2.42 10.67
N TYR A 69 -5.27 -2.79 10.96
CA TYR A 69 -4.14 -2.62 10.04
C TYR A 69 -4.24 -3.43 8.75
N SER A 70 -4.79 -4.66 8.80
CA SER A 70 -5.00 -5.46 7.59
C SER A 70 -5.99 -4.79 6.62
N GLY A 71 -7.12 -4.30 7.14
CA GLY A 71 -8.09 -3.54 6.34
C GLY A 71 -7.52 -2.22 5.82
N ALA A 72 -6.75 -1.51 6.65
CA ALA A 72 -6.06 -0.29 6.24
C ALA A 72 -5.10 -0.54 5.08
N LEU A 73 -4.35 -1.66 5.11
CA LEU A 73 -3.44 -2.03 4.03
C LEU A 73 -4.20 -2.30 2.73
N VAL A 74 -5.31 -3.05 2.77
CA VAL A 74 -6.12 -3.33 1.56
C VAL A 74 -6.60 -2.03 0.91
N GLU A 75 -7.17 -1.12 1.69
CA GLU A 75 -7.67 0.16 1.17
C GLU A 75 -6.53 1.07 0.66
N TYR A 76 -5.38 1.06 1.33
CA TYR A 76 -4.19 1.78 0.89
C TYR A 76 -3.68 1.26 -0.46
N LEU A 77 -3.58 -0.07 -0.63
CA LEU A 77 -3.15 -0.68 -1.88
C LEU A 77 -4.16 -0.46 -3.00
N LEU A 78 -5.47 -0.47 -2.67
CA LEU A 78 -6.51 -0.13 -3.63
C LEU A 78 -6.40 1.33 -4.11
N ALA A 79 -6.13 2.27 -3.19
CA ALA A 79 -5.88 3.66 -3.55
C ALA A 79 -4.69 3.80 -4.49
N ARG A 80 -3.59 3.10 -4.24
CA ARG A 80 -2.41 3.08 -5.11
C ARG A 80 -2.71 2.50 -6.49
N TYR A 81 -3.42 1.38 -6.55
CA TYR A 81 -3.85 0.75 -7.80
C TYR A 81 -4.69 1.70 -8.67
N LEU A 82 -5.68 2.34 -8.07
CA LEU A 82 -6.56 3.28 -8.78
C LEU A 82 -5.78 4.53 -9.24
N PHE A 83 -4.90 5.04 -8.40
CA PHE A 83 -4.12 6.23 -8.70
C PHE A 83 -3.04 5.98 -9.76
N ALA A 84 -2.50 4.77 -9.85
CA ALA A 84 -1.50 4.43 -10.86
C ALA A 84 -2.03 4.62 -12.29
N ALA A 85 -3.31 4.37 -12.51
CA ALA A 85 -3.97 4.63 -13.80
C ALA A 85 -3.92 6.12 -14.20
N LEU A 86 -3.70 7.03 -13.26
CA LEU A 86 -3.64 8.49 -13.46
C LEU A 86 -2.22 9.01 -13.72
N ARG A 87 -1.19 8.20 -13.43
CA ARG A 87 0.22 8.58 -13.60
C ARG A 87 0.71 8.54 -15.05
N GLY A 88 -0.15 8.19 -16.01
CA GLY A 88 0.22 8.03 -17.42
C GLY A 88 0.62 6.58 -17.77
N PRO A 89 1.25 6.37 -18.93
CA PRO A 89 1.62 5.04 -19.36
C PRO A 89 2.65 4.43 -18.41
N ALA A 90 2.50 3.13 -18.11
CA ALA A 90 3.49 2.38 -17.35
C ALA A 90 4.84 2.38 -18.11
N ALA A 91 5.94 2.34 -17.36
CA ALA A 91 7.28 2.33 -17.94
C ALA A 91 7.55 1.04 -18.74
N ALA A 92 6.89 -0.07 -18.38
CA ALA A 92 6.96 -1.35 -19.07
C ALA A 92 5.59 -2.02 -19.12
N GLU A 93 5.39 -2.88 -20.13
CA GLU A 93 4.20 -3.74 -20.19
C GLU A 93 4.39 -4.94 -19.26
N ALA A 94 3.36 -5.22 -18.43
CA ALA A 94 3.35 -6.43 -17.65
C ALA A 94 3.05 -7.66 -18.52
N THR A 95 3.70 -8.79 -18.23
CA THR A 95 3.44 -10.07 -18.87
C THR A 95 2.94 -11.11 -17.85
N PRO A 96 2.20 -12.14 -18.30
CA PRO A 96 1.79 -13.23 -17.40
C PRO A 96 2.98 -13.90 -16.70
N GLY A 97 4.12 -14.03 -17.38
CA GLY A 97 5.35 -14.59 -16.80
C GLY A 97 5.86 -13.75 -15.64
N GLN A 98 5.95 -12.43 -15.81
CA GLN A 98 6.37 -11.51 -14.74
C GLN A 98 5.44 -11.57 -13.52
N ILE A 99 4.12 -11.66 -13.73
CA ILE A 99 3.15 -11.83 -12.64
C ILE A 99 3.44 -13.14 -11.89
N ALA A 100 3.63 -14.24 -12.61
CA ALA A 100 3.94 -15.53 -12.01
C ALA A 100 5.26 -15.52 -11.23
N ASP A 101 6.31 -14.91 -11.77
CA ASP A 101 7.62 -14.80 -11.13
C ASP A 101 7.56 -13.97 -9.84
N VAL A 102 6.89 -12.82 -9.89
CA VAL A 102 6.74 -11.95 -8.71
C VAL A 102 5.88 -12.62 -7.65
N ARG A 103 4.81 -13.34 -8.05
CA ARG A 103 3.99 -14.15 -7.14
C ARG A 103 4.79 -15.25 -6.49
N ALA A 104 5.57 -16.01 -7.27
CA ALA A 104 6.44 -17.08 -6.76
C ALA A 104 7.48 -16.54 -5.76
N SER A 105 7.96 -15.31 -5.92
CA SER A 105 8.90 -14.68 -4.99
C SER A 105 8.30 -14.33 -3.61
N LEU A 106 6.98 -14.42 -3.45
CA LEU A 106 6.28 -14.30 -2.17
C LEU A 106 5.97 -15.68 -1.54
N ALA A 107 6.27 -16.79 -2.24
CA ALA A 107 5.99 -18.12 -1.72
C ALA A 107 6.70 -18.36 -0.39
N GLY A 108 5.94 -18.87 0.60
CA GLY A 108 6.44 -19.12 1.94
C GLY A 108 5.32 -19.50 2.90
N PRO A 109 5.60 -19.61 4.20
CA PRO A 109 4.60 -19.97 5.21
C PRO A 109 3.65 -18.79 5.57
N VAL A 110 3.92 -17.59 5.06
CA VAL A 110 3.11 -16.39 5.32
C VAL A 110 1.94 -16.34 4.36
N ASP A 111 0.77 -16.00 4.87
CA ASP A 111 -0.43 -15.77 4.07
C ASP A 111 -0.31 -14.45 3.30
N HIS A 112 -0.22 -14.54 1.98
CA HIS A 112 -0.16 -13.41 1.07
C HIS A 112 -1.47 -13.17 0.31
N SER A 113 -2.63 -13.58 0.83
CA SER A 113 -3.94 -13.47 0.18
C SER A 113 -4.25 -12.03 -0.29
N VAL A 114 -3.80 -11.02 0.45
CA VAL A 114 -3.91 -9.61 0.02
C VAL A 114 -3.14 -9.36 -1.28
N ALA A 115 -1.91 -9.85 -1.40
CA ALA A 115 -1.13 -9.71 -2.64
C ALA A 115 -1.72 -10.56 -3.76
N ASP A 116 -2.19 -11.77 -3.46
CA ASP A 116 -2.84 -12.67 -4.42
C ASP A 116 -4.07 -12.04 -5.06
N PHE A 117 -4.85 -11.29 -4.30
CA PHE A 117 -5.96 -10.52 -4.84
C PHE A 117 -5.51 -9.53 -5.94
N PHE A 118 -4.42 -8.79 -5.73
CA PHE A 118 -3.91 -7.86 -6.73
C PHE A 118 -3.26 -8.57 -7.92
N PHE A 119 -2.62 -9.72 -7.72
CA PHE A 119 -2.12 -10.55 -8.85
C PHE A 119 -3.26 -11.06 -9.72
N GLN A 120 -4.39 -11.43 -9.13
CA GLN A 120 -5.57 -11.82 -9.91
C GLN A 120 -6.12 -10.63 -10.71
N LEU A 121 -6.24 -9.45 -10.09
CA LEU A 121 -6.64 -8.22 -10.81
C LEU A 121 -5.71 -7.94 -11.99
N ALA A 122 -4.39 -8.10 -11.81
CA ALA A 122 -3.43 -7.92 -12.89
C ALA A 122 -3.63 -8.95 -14.01
N SER A 123 -3.85 -10.21 -13.67
CA SER A 123 -4.08 -11.28 -14.64
C SER A 123 -5.35 -11.07 -15.46
N GLU A 124 -6.44 -10.65 -14.81
CA GLU A 124 -7.70 -10.30 -15.47
C GLU A 124 -7.56 -9.07 -16.37
N ALA A 125 -6.82 -8.08 -15.91
CA ALA A 125 -6.52 -6.88 -16.70
C ALA A 125 -5.74 -7.23 -17.98
N LEU A 126 -4.78 -8.15 -17.91
CA LEU A 126 -4.05 -8.63 -19.09
C LEU A 126 -4.97 -9.41 -20.04
N ALA A 127 -5.87 -10.25 -19.52
CA ALA A 127 -6.82 -11.02 -20.33
C ALA A 127 -7.81 -10.09 -21.08
N GLY A 128 -8.17 -8.95 -20.49
CA GLY A 128 -9.04 -7.95 -21.10
C GLY A 128 -8.45 -7.22 -22.31
N GLY A 129 -7.14 -7.18 -22.45
CA GLY A 129 -6.41 -6.84 -23.67
C GLY A 129 -6.39 -5.35 -24.05
N SER A 130 -7.06 -4.42 -23.35
CA SER A 130 -6.96 -2.99 -23.64
C SER A 130 -5.69 -2.36 -23.06
N ASP A 131 -5.22 -1.25 -23.67
CA ASP A 131 -4.02 -0.54 -23.17
C ASP A 131 -4.19 -0.04 -21.72
N ALA A 132 -5.40 0.40 -21.37
CA ALA A 132 -5.69 0.81 -20.00
C ALA A 132 -5.56 -0.36 -19.02
N GLN A 133 -6.06 -1.55 -19.39
CA GLN A 133 -5.96 -2.74 -18.58
C GLN A 133 -4.51 -3.23 -18.46
N ARG A 134 -3.72 -3.19 -19.55
CA ARG A 134 -2.30 -3.50 -19.49
C ARG A 134 -1.53 -2.57 -18.54
N ARG A 135 -1.86 -1.26 -18.54
CA ARG A 135 -1.30 -0.31 -17.57
C ARG A 135 -1.66 -0.66 -16.13
N ASN A 136 -2.90 -1.06 -15.87
CA ASN A 136 -3.33 -1.48 -14.53
C ASN A 136 -2.56 -2.73 -14.07
N ALA A 137 -2.32 -3.69 -14.95
CA ALA A 137 -1.52 -4.88 -14.63
C ALA A 137 -0.06 -4.50 -14.29
N ALA A 138 0.55 -3.62 -15.07
CA ALA A 138 1.89 -3.10 -14.80
C ALA A 138 1.95 -2.38 -13.45
N ALA A 139 0.94 -1.57 -13.12
CA ALA A 139 0.84 -0.85 -11.86
C ALA A 139 0.82 -1.80 -10.65
N VAL A 140 0.24 -2.99 -10.76
CA VAL A 140 0.29 -3.98 -9.70
C VAL A 140 1.73 -4.38 -9.41
N LEU A 141 2.54 -4.64 -10.43
CA LEU A 141 3.93 -5.07 -10.28
C LEU A 141 4.87 -3.94 -9.85
N GLU A 142 4.68 -2.74 -10.41
CA GLU A 142 5.59 -1.61 -10.23
C GLU A 142 5.31 -0.81 -8.95
N ASP A 143 4.06 -0.80 -8.45
CA ASP A 143 3.65 0.06 -7.35
C ASP A 143 2.97 -0.69 -6.20
N VAL A 144 1.93 -1.49 -6.49
CA VAL A 144 1.10 -2.11 -5.44
C VAL A 144 1.87 -3.18 -4.66
N ILE A 145 2.53 -4.11 -5.36
CA ILE A 145 3.28 -5.20 -4.70
C ILE A 145 4.52 -4.68 -3.96
N PRO A 146 5.32 -3.74 -4.48
CA PRO A 146 6.36 -3.09 -3.71
C PRO A 146 5.83 -2.41 -2.43
N ALA A 147 4.72 -1.70 -2.51
CA ALA A 147 4.08 -1.07 -1.34
C ALA A 147 3.58 -2.11 -0.32
N TYR A 148 2.99 -3.23 -0.79
CA TYR A 148 2.62 -4.35 0.05
C TYR A 148 3.82 -4.91 0.81
N ARG A 149 4.91 -5.22 0.11
CA ARG A 149 6.15 -5.74 0.72
C ARG A 149 6.71 -4.79 1.78
N ALA A 150 6.73 -3.50 1.50
CA ALA A 150 7.19 -2.50 2.46
C ALA A 150 6.30 -2.46 3.72
N ALA A 151 4.97 -2.60 3.55
CA ALA A 151 4.02 -2.54 4.65
C ALA A 151 4.07 -3.77 5.58
N ILE A 152 4.41 -4.96 5.07
CA ILE A 152 4.54 -6.18 5.87
C ILE A 152 5.97 -6.45 6.32
N ALA A 153 6.95 -5.69 5.83
CA ALA A 153 8.32 -5.82 6.31
C ALA A 153 8.38 -5.51 7.83
N PRO A 154 9.15 -6.27 8.60
CA PRO A 154 9.34 -5.95 10.00
C PRO A 154 9.87 -4.51 10.10
N ALA A 155 9.27 -3.72 11.00
CA ALA A 155 9.71 -2.35 11.22
C ALA A 155 11.21 -2.38 11.54
N THR A 156 12.01 -1.79 10.68
CA THR A 156 13.44 -1.57 10.96
C THR A 156 13.47 -0.62 12.15
N THR A 157 13.67 -1.17 13.33
CA THR A 157 13.91 -0.38 14.53
C THR A 157 15.23 0.34 14.29
N THR A 158 15.17 1.52 13.71
CA THR A 158 16.27 2.46 13.79
C THR A 158 16.32 2.84 15.28
N THR A 159 17.07 2.05 16.06
CA THR A 159 17.43 2.43 17.39
C THR A 159 18.34 3.64 17.25
N THR A 160 17.73 4.81 17.15
CA THR A 160 18.44 6.05 17.46
C THR A 160 18.75 5.91 18.94
N SER A 161 19.92 5.38 19.24
CA SER A 161 20.51 5.44 20.59
C SER A 161 20.74 6.92 20.87
N ALA A 162 19.69 7.60 21.32
CA ALA A 162 19.85 8.86 22.02
C ALA A 162 20.59 8.49 23.31
N ALA A 163 21.86 8.80 23.38
CA ALA A 163 22.61 8.76 24.63
C ALA A 163 21.81 9.53 25.67
N PRO A 164 21.64 8.99 26.89
CA PRO A 164 20.89 9.69 27.92
C PRO A 164 21.54 11.05 28.14
N ALA A 165 20.80 12.11 27.88
CA ALA A 165 21.24 13.46 28.23
C ALA A 165 21.48 13.48 29.74
N GLN A 166 22.76 13.61 30.15
CA GLN A 166 23.10 13.81 31.54
C GLN A 166 22.54 15.16 31.96
N VAL A 167 21.42 15.12 32.69
CA VAL A 167 20.90 16.30 33.37
C VAL A 167 21.77 16.56 34.58
N THR A 168 22.70 17.49 34.46
CA THR A 168 23.48 17.98 35.62
C THR A 168 22.58 18.92 36.43
N ILE A 169 22.04 18.41 37.54
CA ILE A 169 21.30 19.23 38.50
C ILE A 169 22.30 20.00 39.35
N THR A 170 22.49 21.27 39.06
CA THR A 170 23.27 22.16 39.93
C THR A 170 22.39 22.63 41.09
N LEU A 171 22.61 22.06 42.28
CA LEU A 171 21.95 22.50 43.51
C LEU A 171 22.51 23.89 43.90
N VAL A 172 21.72 24.90 43.64
CA VAL A 172 21.99 26.26 44.18
C VAL A 172 21.58 26.26 45.65
N ARG A 173 22.59 26.35 46.52
CA ARG A 173 22.40 26.45 47.98
C ARG A 173 22.10 27.93 48.31
N TRP A 174 20.88 28.22 48.75
CA TRP A 174 20.52 29.56 49.21
C TRP A 174 21.10 29.77 50.61
N PRO A 175 21.80 30.87 50.89
CA PRO A 175 22.21 31.22 52.23
C PRO A 175 21.03 31.81 52.98
N PHE A 176 20.59 31.12 54.02
CA PHE A 176 19.75 31.72 55.06
C PHE A 176 20.67 32.44 56.04
N THR A 177 20.54 33.77 56.16
CA THR A 177 20.90 34.56 57.31
C THR A 177 19.65 35.10 57.94
#